data_b064df461de31a618897135858af093d
#
_entry.id   b064df461de31a618897135858af093d
#
_cell.length_a   1.000
_cell.length_b   1.000
_cell.length_c   1.000
_cell.angle_alpha   90.00
_cell.angle_beta   90.00
_cell.angle_gamma   90.00
#
_symmetry.space_group_name_H-M   'P 1'
#
loop_
_entity.id
_entity.type
_entity.pdbx_description
1 polymer ?
#
loop_
_entity_poly.entity_id
_entity_poly.type
_entity_poly.pdbx_seq_one_letter_code
_entity_poly.pdbx_strand_id
1 'polypeptide(L)'
;MAVAPFNAQVARNPLRTKAQCEQALIDLLTPGMELMIKNGRYGRFRMSDSGAVYSQDRTSSEGFARLLWGLGPLFHNRDNIRRFGHWWQFTCESLINCTDPTHPDYWGGDLTDYDQLFVEMGAITAFLYETKSEFWDHLTTEQQNNISNWLEQVNHKVLPKTNWLLFRTLVNSWFADNGHEDHAKLVQDDFDITNSHYLGHGWSYDGYVNQIDNYIPFAYQFFTLVLVGLTKKNGKQEQLLKERATEFVPSYANWFTSGGACLPYGRSLDYRFAQAAFWAAASFAGVEPPTGWSIADFKHLLLNNLRWWFSQNIFQSDGLIPIGYAYPNMNMAEGYNGPASAYWALKTFIFLCIPDDDPFWQVREAEDFKFEPVKLQPEPRMLVVHSANGREVQAFTAGQHSHEHAHANAKYEKYVYSTTFAFSVPKAAVLLKQGAYDSTLAVSESDHYWQTAYGYEDYAIHEDYVYSEWKPWKDVDIKNFVVPNMPWHVRVHVIESDRELHLAEGGFSLPDYGEIIETGTPNAVFYRTEQGIIGLVGAEGFDVELSTPEPNVNILYPKTRIPLQTRVIEPGKYVFVSLYLGDAEGESLDADGKIAIPQFHLDGNVLTVGSKTVTLTELA
;
A
#
# COMPACT_ATOMS: atom_id res chain seq x y z
N MET A 1 -7.93 -14.02 -24.34
CA MET A 1 -6.51 -13.59 -24.54
C MET A 1 -6.26 -12.40 -23.64
N ALA A 2 -5.31 -12.49 -22.72
CA ALA A 2 -4.91 -11.35 -21.91
C ALA A 2 -4.41 -10.23 -22.83
N VAL A 3 -4.96 -9.02 -22.68
CA VAL A 3 -4.52 -7.84 -23.41
C VAL A 3 -3.13 -7.45 -22.87
N ALA A 4 -2.16 -7.24 -23.76
CA ALA A 4 -0.83 -6.82 -23.34
C ALA A 4 -0.91 -5.44 -22.65
N PRO A 5 -0.16 -5.22 -21.55
CA PRO A 5 -0.06 -3.90 -20.92
C PRO A 5 0.39 -2.83 -21.92
N PHE A 6 -0.10 -1.60 -21.76
CA PHE A 6 0.26 -0.50 -22.67
C PHE A 6 1.77 -0.23 -22.72
N ASN A 7 2.50 -0.40 -21.59
CA ASN A 7 3.96 -0.39 -21.58
C ASN A 7 4.51 -1.83 -21.64
N ALA A 8 4.43 -2.44 -22.82
CA ALA A 8 4.85 -3.83 -23.01
C ALA A 8 6.36 -4.05 -22.81
N GLN A 9 7.19 -3.02 -22.92
CA GLN A 9 8.65 -3.13 -22.71
C GLN A 9 8.93 -3.39 -21.23
N VAL A 10 8.37 -2.58 -20.34
CA VAL A 10 8.47 -2.78 -18.89
C VAL A 10 7.87 -4.12 -18.48
N ALA A 11 6.68 -4.47 -18.98
CA ALA A 11 5.98 -5.71 -18.63
C ALA A 11 6.74 -6.98 -19.02
N ARG A 12 7.56 -6.94 -20.07
CA ARG A 12 8.36 -8.10 -20.54
C ARG A 12 9.78 -8.15 -19.98
N ASN A 13 10.18 -7.13 -19.22
CA ASN A 13 11.53 -7.06 -18.66
C ASN A 13 11.67 -8.10 -17.53
N PRO A 14 12.62 -9.04 -17.61
CA PRO A 14 12.77 -10.10 -16.61
C PRO A 14 13.37 -9.63 -15.28
N LEU A 15 13.93 -8.40 -15.20
CA LEU A 15 14.54 -7.80 -14.01
C LEU A 15 15.57 -8.69 -13.31
N ARG A 16 16.41 -9.41 -14.05
CA ARG A 16 17.40 -10.36 -13.48
C ARG A 16 18.78 -9.76 -13.26
N THR A 17 19.11 -8.69 -13.97
CA THR A 17 20.41 -8.03 -13.91
C THR A 17 20.26 -6.54 -13.66
N LYS A 18 21.29 -5.89 -13.12
CA LYS A 18 21.32 -4.44 -12.92
C LYS A 18 20.95 -3.67 -14.19
N ALA A 19 21.52 -4.08 -15.32
CA ALA A 19 21.24 -3.45 -16.63
C ALA A 19 19.76 -3.60 -17.04
N GLN A 20 19.12 -4.74 -16.75
CA GLN A 20 17.69 -4.91 -17.00
C GLN A 20 16.83 -4.03 -16.07
N CYS A 21 17.19 -3.94 -14.80
CA CYS A 21 16.50 -3.06 -13.84
C CYS A 21 16.66 -1.57 -14.23
N GLU A 22 17.86 -1.17 -14.65
CA GLU A 22 18.12 0.17 -15.18
C GLU A 22 17.28 0.44 -16.44
N GLN A 23 17.20 -0.52 -17.37
CA GLN A 23 16.36 -0.37 -18.56
C GLN A 23 14.88 -0.25 -18.21
N ALA A 24 14.36 -1.00 -17.23
CA ALA A 24 12.98 -0.86 -16.77
C ALA A 24 12.72 0.55 -16.21
N LEU A 25 13.65 1.11 -15.43
CA LEU A 25 13.56 2.48 -14.94
C LEU A 25 13.55 3.50 -16.10
N ILE A 26 14.40 3.33 -17.10
CA ILE A 26 14.42 4.17 -18.31
C ILE A 26 13.07 4.11 -19.02
N ASP A 27 12.52 2.91 -19.21
CA ASP A 27 11.23 2.72 -19.88
C ASP A 27 10.05 3.33 -19.09
N LEU A 28 10.14 3.37 -17.75
CA LEU A 28 9.16 4.04 -16.87
C LEU A 28 9.27 5.57 -16.92
N LEU A 29 10.49 6.10 -16.98
CA LEU A 29 10.76 7.54 -17.01
C LEU A 29 10.47 8.17 -18.37
N THR A 30 10.68 7.43 -19.47
CA THR A 30 10.65 7.97 -20.84
C THR A 30 9.37 8.75 -21.16
N PRO A 31 8.15 8.22 -20.93
CA PRO A 31 6.93 8.95 -21.28
C PRO A 31 6.81 10.30 -20.54
N GLY A 32 7.15 10.30 -19.25
CA GLY A 32 7.10 11.51 -18.41
C GLY A 32 8.14 12.54 -18.80
N MET A 33 9.38 12.13 -19.01
CA MET A 33 10.48 13.01 -19.41
C MET A 33 10.25 13.65 -20.78
N GLU A 34 9.82 12.86 -21.77
CA GLU A 34 9.53 13.36 -23.11
C GLU A 34 8.38 14.39 -23.10
N LEU A 35 7.31 14.10 -22.34
CA LEU A 35 6.18 15.02 -22.18
C LEU A 35 6.60 16.31 -21.50
N MET A 36 7.38 16.22 -20.42
CA MET A 36 7.82 17.36 -19.63
C MET A 36 8.76 18.27 -20.42
N ILE A 37 9.75 17.71 -21.13
CA ILE A 37 10.68 18.45 -21.97
C ILE A 37 9.94 19.13 -23.13
N LYS A 38 8.99 18.43 -23.77
CA LYS A 38 8.15 18.99 -24.84
C LYS A 38 7.33 20.18 -24.36
N ASN A 39 6.83 20.15 -23.13
CA ASN A 39 6.08 21.26 -22.53
C ASN A 39 6.96 22.47 -22.21
N GLY A 40 8.28 22.28 -22.06
CA GLY A 40 9.29 23.33 -21.96
C GLY A 40 9.23 24.18 -20.69
N ARG A 41 8.45 23.82 -19.67
CA ARG A 41 8.39 24.53 -18.41
C ARG A 41 9.21 23.80 -17.35
N TYR A 42 10.17 24.48 -16.75
CA TYR A 42 11.08 23.91 -15.76
C TYR A 42 10.35 23.49 -14.47
N GLY A 43 10.78 22.36 -13.91
CA GLY A 43 10.30 21.86 -12.62
C GLY A 43 8.80 21.62 -12.54
N ARG A 44 8.15 21.33 -13.66
CA ARG A 44 6.70 21.10 -13.77
C ARG A 44 6.40 19.91 -14.67
N PHE A 45 5.74 18.90 -14.12
CA PHE A 45 5.20 17.78 -14.87
C PHE A 45 3.67 17.81 -14.82
N ARG A 46 3.04 18.44 -15.79
CA ARG A 46 1.60 18.48 -15.95
C ARG A 46 1.13 17.25 -16.73
N MET A 47 0.77 16.19 -16.00
CA MET A 47 0.31 14.95 -16.59
C MET A 47 -1.18 15.00 -16.97
N SER A 48 -2.04 15.59 -16.13
CA SER A 48 -3.47 15.83 -16.36
C SER A 48 -3.97 16.97 -15.47
N ASP A 49 -5.25 17.31 -15.57
CA ASP A 49 -5.89 18.36 -14.79
C ASP A 49 -6.78 17.81 -13.64
N SER A 50 -6.64 16.54 -13.25
CA SER A 50 -7.30 16.04 -12.05
C SER A 50 -6.80 16.77 -10.80
N GLY A 51 -7.74 17.13 -9.91
CA GLY A 51 -7.43 17.96 -8.74
C GLY A 51 -6.86 17.19 -7.57
N ALA A 52 -6.17 17.92 -6.69
CA ALA A 52 -5.80 17.52 -5.35
C ALA A 52 -6.19 18.63 -4.36
N VAL A 53 -6.02 18.42 -3.06
CA VAL A 53 -6.30 19.44 -2.03
C VAL A 53 -5.38 20.67 -2.10
N TYR A 54 -4.35 20.65 -2.95
CA TYR A 54 -3.43 21.75 -3.25
C TYR A 54 -3.54 22.17 -4.72
N SER A 55 -2.90 23.28 -5.06
CA SER A 55 -3.06 23.93 -6.36
C SER A 55 -2.49 23.11 -7.53
N GLN A 56 -2.97 23.41 -8.76
CA GLN A 56 -2.46 22.81 -10.00
C GLN A 56 -0.95 23.04 -10.19
N ASP A 57 -0.42 24.16 -9.74
CA ASP A 57 1.02 24.42 -9.78
C ASP A 57 1.78 23.46 -8.84
N ARG A 58 1.23 23.21 -7.63
CA ARG A 58 1.79 22.25 -6.67
C ARG A 58 1.74 20.82 -7.19
N THR A 59 0.64 20.39 -7.82
CA THR A 59 0.55 19.05 -8.42
C THR A 59 1.56 18.85 -9.55
N SER A 60 1.83 19.90 -10.33
CA SER A 60 2.83 19.85 -11.42
C SER A 60 4.25 19.82 -10.87
N SER A 61 4.54 20.56 -9.79
CA SER A 61 5.83 20.56 -9.09
C SER A 61 6.09 19.22 -8.41
N GLU A 62 5.08 18.66 -7.74
CA GLU A 62 5.09 17.30 -7.20
C GLU A 62 5.47 16.29 -8.28
N GLY A 63 4.81 16.36 -9.45
CA GLY A 63 5.07 15.46 -10.55
C GLY A 63 6.53 15.46 -10.99
N PHE A 64 7.14 16.65 -11.16
CA PHE A 64 8.56 16.77 -11.46
C PHE A 64 9.43 16.15 -10.34
N ALA A 65 9.20 16.55 -9.10
CA ALA A 65 10.03 16.12 -7.99
C ALA A 65 9.97 14.60 -7.78
N ARG A 66 8.82 13.97 -8.00
CA ARG A 66 8.67 12.51 -7.89
C ARG A 66 9.45 11.73 -8.95
N LEU A 67 9.70 12.31 -10.13
CA LEU A 67 10.60 11.71 -11.12
C LEU A 67 12.06 11.68 -10.61
N LEU A 68 12.46 12.60 -9.73
CA LEU A 68 13.82 12.62 -9.16
C LEU A 68 14.15 11.35 -8.40
N TRP A 69 13.18 10.67 -7.78
CA TRP A 69 13.39 9.37 -7.14
C TRP A 69 13.87 8.28 -8.10
N GLY A 70 13.59 8.42 -9.40
CA GLY A 70 14.13 7.54 -10.44
C GLY A 70 15.34 8.14 -11.15
N LEU A 71 15.34 9.47 -11.39
CA LEU A 71 16.43 10.16 -12.09
C LEU A 71 17.72 10.17 -11.27
N GLY A 72 17.65 10.27 -9.95
CA GLY A 72 18.83 10.20 -9.08
C GLY A 72 19.57 8.86 -9.23
N PRO A 73 18.93 7.71 -8.97
CA PRO A 73 19.53 6.41 -9.19
C PRO A 73 19.98 6.17 -10.64
N LEU A 74 19.25 6.69 -11.64
CA LEU A 74 19.66 6.58 -13.04
C LEU A 74 20.97 7.33 -13.30
N PHE A 75 21.09 8.58 -12.83
CA PHE A 75 22.25 9.44 -13.04
C PHE A 75 23.41 9.17 -12.06
N HIS A 76 23.18 8.40 -11.02
CA HIS A 76 24.26 7.85 -10.19
C HIS A 76 25.26 7.04 -11.04
N ASN A 77 24.78 6.38 -12.10
CA ASN A 77 25.60 5.86 -13.16
C ASN A 77 25.96 6.98 -14.17
N ARG A 78 27.20 7.45 -14.13
CA ARG A 78 27.71 8.56 -14.95
C ARG A 78 27.61 8.34 -16.45
N ASP A 79 27.56 7.09 -16.90
CA ASP A 79 27.38 6.80 -18.33
C ASP A 79 26.00 7.22 -18.82
N ASN A 80 25.00 7.18 -17.95
CA ASN A 80 23.65 7.63 -18.25
C ASN A 80 23.54 9.15 -18.37
N ILE A 81 24.37 9.94 -17.67
CA ILE A 81 24.46 11.39 -17.87
C ILE A 81 24.85 11.71 -19.32
N ARG A 82 25.79 10.93 -19.89
CA ARG A 82 26.17 11.10 -21.29
C ARG A 82 25.11 10.58 -22.26
N ARG A 83 24.52 9.43 -21.93
CA ARG A 83 23.50 8.78 -22.76
C ARG A 83 22.21 9.57 -22.85
N PHE A 84 21.79 10.20 -21.74
CA PHE A 84 20.56 10.97 -21.60
C PHE A 84 20.85 12.46 -21.28
N GLY A 85 21.82 13.06 -21.99
CA GLY A 85 22.30 14.40 -21.70
C GLY A 85 21.21 15.48 -21.70
N HIS A 86 20.18 15.34 -22.55
CA HIS A 86 19.04 16.27 -22.58
C HIS A 86 18.12 16.12 -21.36
N TRP A 87 17.93 14.90 -20.79
CA TRP A 87 17.21 14.70 -19.54
C TRP A 87 18.01 15.28 -18.37
N TRP A 88 19.30 15.01 -18.34
CA TRP A 88 20.21 15.56 -17.33
C TRP A 88 20.17 17.08 -17.32
N GLN A 89 20.38 17.70 -18.48
CA GLN A 89 20.37 19.16 -18.61
C GLN A 89 19.03 19.76 -18.14
N PHE A 90 17.91 19.22 -18.63
CA PHE A 90 16.59 19.71 -18.23
C PHE A 90 16.34 19.56 -16.72
N THR A 91 16.78 18.44 -16.11
CA THR A 91 16.65 18.21 -14.67
C THR A 91 17.48 19.21 -13.87
N CYS A 92 18.74 19.42 -14.24
CA CYS A 92 19.63 20.38 -13.58
C CYS A 92 19.11 21.82 -13.71
N GLU A 93 18.72 22.23 -14.91
CA GLU A 93 18.13 23.55 -15.17
C GLU A 93 16.82 23.75 -14.40
N SER A 94 16.01 22.70 -14.26
CA SER A 94 14.79 22.75 -13.44
C SER A 94 15.10 23.04 -11.97
N LEU A 95 16.06 22.34 -11.38
CA LEU A 95 16.44 22.57 -9.98
C LEU A 95 17.03 23.98 -9.76
N ILE A 96 17.88 24.44 -10.67
CA ILE A 96 18.48 25.78 -10.61
C ILE A 96 17.40 26.86 -10.75
N ASN A 97 16.59 26.78 -11.80
CA ASN A 97 15.62 27.84 -12.15
C ASN A 97 14.45 27.89 -11.17
N CYS A 98 14.00 26.74 -10.68
CA CYS A 98 12.85 26.71 -9.76
C CYS A 98 13.19 27.08 -8.32
N THR A 99 14.46 27.16 -7.96
CA THR A 99 14.93 27.66 -6.66
C THR A 99 15.49 29.10 -6.73
N ASP A 100 15.64 29.65 -7.92
CA ASP A 100 16.05 31.06 -8.14
C ASP A 100 14.85 32.00 -7.97
N PRO A 101 14.83 32.87 -6.96
CA PRO A 101 13.71 33.80 -6.70
C PRO A 101 13.46 34.80 -7.81
N THR A 102 14.39 34.98 -8.76
CA THR A 102 14.25 35.88 -9.89
C THR A 102 13.71 35.20 -11.16
N HIS A 103 13.68 33.85 -11.19
CA HIS A 103 13.25 33.11 -12.37
C HIS A 103 11.71 32.96 -12.42
N PRO A 104 11.09 33.04 -13.62
CA PRO A 104 9.63 32.90 -13.77
C PRO A 104 9.06 31.56 -13.29
N ASP A 105 9.85 30.49 -13.32
CA ASP A 105 9.44 29.15 -12.85
C ASP A 105 9.71 28.89 -11.36
N TYR A 106 10.10 29.92 -10.59
CA TYR A 106 10.36 29.80 -9.15
C TYR A 106 9.22 29.13 -8.40
N TRP A 107 9.54 28.13 -7.55
CA TRP A 107 8.55 27.39 -6.78
C TRP A 107 7.91 28.17 -5.62
N GLY A 108 8.43 29.35 -5.32
CA GLY A 108 7.98 30.24 -4.26
C GLY A 108 8.90 30.22 -3.03
N GLY A 109 9.01 31.39 -2.39
CA GLY A 109 9.85 31.65 -1.22
C GLY A 109 9.06 31.81 0.07
N ASP A 110 7.75 31.68 0.05
CA ASP A 110 6.88 31.76 1.22
C ASP A 110 5.91 30.59 1.22
N LEU A 111 6.46 29.37 1.44
CA LEU A 111 5.67 28.16 1.56
C LEU A 111 4.85 28.24 2.85
N THR A 112 3.62 27.73 2.80
CA THR A 112 2.72 27.73 3.96
C THR A 112 2.97 26.54 4.87
N ASP A 113 2.42 26.54 6.08
CA ASP A 113 2.37 25.34 6.91
C ASP A 113 1.69 24.20 6.15
N TYR A 114 2.23 23.00 6.29
CA TYR A 114 1.74 21.78 5.60
C TYR A 114 1.83 21.85 4.06
N ASP A 115 2.72 22.68 3.48
CA ASP A 115 2.87 22.75 2.02
C ASP A 115 3.36 21.41 1.45
N GLN A 116 2.73 20.97 0.35
CA GLN A 116 3.09 19.72 -0.33
C GLN A 116 4.56 19.65 -0.74
N LEU A 117 5.17 20.81 -1.07
CA LEU A 117 6.58 20.84 -1.49
C LEU A 117 7.56 20.38 -0.40
N PHE A 118 7.18 20.37 0.88
CA PHE A 118 8.02 19.78 1.93
C PHE A 118 8.20 18.27 1.78
N VAL A 119 7.19 17.58 1.26
CA VAL A 119 7.30 16.15 0.89
C VAL A 119 8.29 15.97 -0.26
N GLU A 120 8.22 16.88 -1.24
CA GLU A 120 9.03 16.82 -2.45
C GLU A 120 10.51 17.22 -2.21
N MET A 121 10.79 17.99 -1.15
CA MET A 121 12.16 18.28 -0.72
C MET A 121 12.94 17.01 -0.38
N GLY A 122 12.26 15.92 0.06
CA GLY A 122 12.88 14.62 0.25
C GLY A 122 13.48 14.05 -1.04
N ALA A 123 12.74 14.11 -2.15
CA ALA A 123 13.21 13.65 -3.47
C ALA A 123 14.37 14.51 -4.01
N ILE A 124 14.24 15.85 -3.85
CA ILE A 124 15.28 16.79 -4.25
C ILE A 124 16.57 16.51 -3.48
N THR A 125 16.48 16.33 -2.17
CA THR A 125 17.64 16.08 -1.31
C THR A 125 18.31 14.73 -1.63
N ALA A 126 17.52 13.67 -1.87
CA ALA A 126 18.07 12.38 -2.29
C ALA A 126 18.84 12.52 -3.61
N PHE A 127 18.26 13.21 -4.60
CA PHE A 127 18.93 13.52 -5.87
C PHE A 127 20.26 14.29 -5.66
N LEU A 128 20.29 15.26 -4.76
CA LEU A 128 21.52 16.00 -4.43
C LEU A 128 22.61 15.07 -3.88
N TYR A 129 22.27 14.13 -2.99
CA TYR A 129 23.22 13.14 -2.49
C TYR A 129 23.74 12.21 -3.60
N GLU A 130 22.84 11.69 -4.41
CA GLU A 130 23.15 10.69 -5.47
C GLU A 130 23.98 11.26 -6.61
N THR A 131 23.86 12.56 -6.86
CA THR A 131 24.51 13.27 -7.98
C THR A 131 25.44 14.40 -7.53
N LYS A 132 25.86 14.40 -6.27
CA LYS A 132 26.61 15.51 -5.65
C LYS A 132 27.81 15.94 -6.52
N SER A 133 28.66 15.01 -6.90
CA SER A 133 29.88 15.28 -7.67
C SER A 133 29.61 15.78 -9.10
N GLU A 134 28.46 15.44 -9.69
CA GLU A 134 28.13 15.76 -11.09
C GLU A 134 27.22 17.00 -11.20
N PHE A 135 26.49 17.33 -10.13
CA PHE A 135 25.57 18.46 -10.09
C PHE A 135 26.01 19.50 -9.08
N TRP A 136 25.91 19.20 -7.76
CA TRP A 136 26.09 20.19 -6.70
C TRP A 136 27.48 20.85 -6.71
N ASP A 137 28.54 20.05 -6.87
CA ASP A 137 29.93 20.53 -6.85
C ASP A 137 30.30 21.38 -8.08
N HIS A 138 29.44 21.41 -9.11
CA HIS A 138 29.59 22.23 -10.32
C HIS A 138 28.75 23.52 -10.30
N LEU A 139 27.89 23.71 -9.31
CA LEU A 139 27.07 24.91 -9.18
C LEU A 139 27.90 26.11 -8.74
N THR A 140 27.51 27.32 -9.18
CA THR A 140 28.03 28.55 -8.61
C THR A 140 27.56 28.73 -7.16
N THR A 141 28.29 29.52 -6.37
CA THR A 141 27.90 29.83 -4.99
C THR A 141 26.47 30.41 -4.90
N GLU A 142 26.06 31.23 -5.87
CA GLU A 142 24.71 31.79 -5.93
C GLU A 142 23.66 30.70 -6.12
N GLN A 143 23.88 29.75 -7.04
CA GLN A 143 22.97 28.63 -7.28
C GLN A 143 22.87 27.70 -6.05
N GLN A 144 24.01 27.38 -5.42
CA GLN A 144 24.03 26.62 -4.17
C GLN A 144 23.23 27.33 -3.06
N ASN A 145 23.42 28.65 -2.91
CA ASN A 145 22.67 29.44 -1.94
C ASN A 145 21.16 29.45 -2.26
N ASN A 146 20.77 29.58 -3.52
CA ASN A 146 19.36 29.59 -3.91
C ASN A 146 18.69 28.26 -3.57
N ILE A 147 19.31 27.12 -3.91
CA ILE A 147 18.80 25.79 -3.56
C ILE A 147 18.73 25.62 -2.04
N SER A 148 19.80 26.01 -1.31
CA SER A 148 19.85 25.90 0.16
C SER A 148 18.77 26.75 0.83
N ASN A 149 18.62 28.03 0.43
CA ASN A 149 17.61 28.91 0.98
C ASN A 149 16.18 28.42 0.70
N TRP A 150 15.97 27.81 -0.47
CA TRP A 150 14.67 27.25 -0.79
C TRP A 150 14.35 26.01 0.06
N LEU A 151 15.31 25.10 0.26
CA LEU A 151 15.17 23.92 1.13
C LEU A 151 15.00 24.31 2.61
N GLU A 152 15.70 25.37 3.07
CA GLU A 152 15.65 25.83 4.47
C GLU A 152 14.24 26.21 4.95
N GLN A 153 13.32 26.53 4.04
CA GLN A 153 11.93 26.88 4.36
C GLN A 153 11.23 25.78 5.18
N VAL A 154 11.61 24.50 5.03
CA VAL A 154 11.03 23.38 5.79
C VAL A 154 11.24 23.50 7.30
N ASN A 155 12.29 24.23 7.73
CA ASN A 155 12.63 24.45 9.13
C ASN A 155 11.84 25.57 9.79
N HIS A 156 11.15 26.41 9.00
CA HIS A 156 10.41 27.60 9.46
C HIS A 156 8.89 27.42 9.43
N LYS A 157 8.41 26.22 9.13
CA LYS A 157 6.98 25.93 8.95
C LYS A 157 6.57 24.71 9.79
N VAL A 158 5.26 24.59 10.02
CA VAL A 158 4.69 23.47 10.75
C VAL A 158 4.54 22.27 9.82
N LEU A 159 5.08 21.14 10.23
CA LEU A 159 4.86 19.84 9.61
C LEU A 159 4.03 18.95 10.55
N PRO A 160 3.19 18.04 10.03
CA PRO A 160 2.53 17.05 10.87
C PRO A 160 3.58 16.12 11.49
N LYS A 161 3.34 15.69 12.73
CA LYS A 161 4.21 14.72 13.42
C LYS A 161 3.95 13.29 12.92
N THR A 162 4.25 13.07 11.66
CA THR A 162 4.07 11.84 10.90
C THR A 162 5.35 11.52 10.13
N ASN A 163 5.28 10.65 9.14
CA ASN A 163 6.36 10.42 8.18
C ASN A 163 6.93 11.70 7.55
N TRP A 164 6.20 12.83 7.56
CA TRP A 164 6.68 14.11 7.03
C TRP A 164 7.96 14.61 7.70
N LEU A 165 8.17 14.30 8.98
CA LEU A 165 9.41 14.65 9.68
C LEU A 165 10.64 14.00 9.03
N LEU A 166 10.48 12.86 8.37
CA LEU A 166 11.58 12.17 7.68
C LEU A 166 12.05 12.91 6.41
N PHE A 167 11.18 13.68 5.77
CA PHE A 167 11.59 14.56 4.66
C PHE A 167 12.47 15.70 5.19
N ARG A 168 12.05 16.35 6.29
CA ARG A 168 12.86 17.38 6.95
C ARG A 168 14.18 16.82 7.48
N THR A 169 14.16 15.60 8.01
CA THR A 169 15.37 14.90 8.44
C THR A 169 16.37 14.72 7.30
N LEU A 170 15.91 14.36 6.08
CA LEU A 170 16.78 14.25 4.90
C LEU A 170 17.40 15.61 4.55
N VAL A 171 16.60 16.69 4.52
CA VAL A 171 17.08 18.05 4.22
C VAL A 171 18.12 18.49 5.27
N ASN A 172 17.83 18.34 6.55
CA ASN A 172 18.75 18.76 7.61
C ASN A 172 20.02 17.91 7.66
N SER A 173 19.94 16.63 7.29
CA SER A 173 21.13 15.78 7.16
C SER A 173 22.03 16.25 6.02
N TRP A 174 21.43 16.65 4.89
CA TRP A 174 22.17 17.26 3.78
C TRP A 174 22.92 18.52 4.23
N PHE A 175 22.25 19.41 4.95
CA PHE A 175 22.87 20.62 5.49
C PHE A 175 24.01 20.30 6.45
N ALA A 176 23.78 19.40 7.41
CA ALA A 176 24.81 19.00 8.37
C ALA A 176 26.05 18.39 7.69
N ASP A 177 25.86 17.63 6.59
CA ASP A 177 26.95 17.02 5.84
C ASP A 177 27.67 18.00 4.89
N ASN A 178 27.09 19.19 4.64
CA ASN A 178 27.65 20.22 3.76
C ASN A 178 27.98 21.54 4.49
N GLY A 179 28.36 21.47 5.76
CA GLY A 179 28.97 22.58 6.51
C GLY A 179 28.04 23.35 7.45
N HIS A 180 26.79 22.89 7.63
CA HIS A 180 25.83 23.48 8.57
C HIS A 180 25.58 22.55 9.76
N GLU A 181 26.58 22.38 10.61
CA GLU A 181 26.60 21.39 11.72
C GLU A 181 25.44 21.58 12.73
N ASP A 182 24.91 22.78 12.88
CA ASP A 182 23.78 23.12 13.75
C ASP A 182 22.48 22.37 13.34
N HIS A 183 22.34 21.99 12.07
CA HIS A 183 21.22 21.19 11.58
C HIS A 183 21.19 19.76 12.14
N ALA A 184 22.31 19.24 12.63
CA ALA A 184 22.35 17.93 13.30
C ALA A 184 21.41 17.85 14.52
N LYS A 185 21.15 18.98 15.18
CA LYS A 185 20.18 19.04 16.28
C LYS A 185 18.75 18.86 15.76
N LEU A 186 18.39 19.47 14.64
CA LEU A 186 17.07 19.33 14.04
C LEU A 186 16.81 17.87 13.59
N VAL A 187 17.84 17.22 13.05
CA VAL A 187 17.80 15.77 12.74
C VAL A 187 17.48 14.96 13.98
N GLN A 188 18.17 15.22 15.11
CA GLN A 188 17.94 14.50 16.36
C GLN A 188 16.54 14.77 16.92
N ASP A 189 16.07 16.03 16.92
CA ASP A 189 14.75 16.41 17.41
C ASP A 189 13.63 15.68 16.62
N ASP A 190 13.76 15.54 15.29
CA ASP A 190 12.81 14.79 14.46
C ASP A 190 12.88 13.27 14.69
N PHE A 191 14.09 12.73 14.89
CA PHE A 191 14.23 11.33 15.25
C PHE A 191 13.63 11.01 16.63
N ASP A 192 13.75 11.89 17.61
CA ASP A 192 13.15 11.68 18.93
C ASP A 192 11.62 11.58 18.82
N ILE A 193 10.99 12.39 17.98
CA ILE A 193 9.56 12.32 17.71
C ILE A 193 9.20 11.02 16.97
N THR A 194 9.86 10.71 15.86
CA THR A 194 9.55 9.52 15.07
C THR A 194 9.86 8.22 15.82
N ASN A 195 10.88 8.22 16.69
CA ASN A 195 11.18 7.11 17.58
C ASN A 195 10.07 6.88 18.62
N SER A 196 9.35 7.92 19.05
CA SER A 196 8.21 7.77 19.96
C SER A 196 7.02 7.04 19.34
N HIS A 197 6.98 6.92 18.00
CA HIS A 197 5.95 6.17 17.26
C HIS A 197 6.27 4.68 17.14
N TYR A 198 7.44 4.22 17.60
CA TYR A 198 7.84 2.82 17.49
C TYR A 198 7.00 1.92 18.39
N LEU A 199 6.48 0.83 17.82
CA LEU A 199 5.60 -0.13 18.49
C LEU A 199 6.32 -1.44 18.87
N GLY A 200 7.42 -1.76 18.20
CA GLY A 200 8.15 -3.03 18.33
C GLY A 200 8.27 -3.77 17.00
N HIS A 201 9.19 -4.75 16.95
CA HIS A 201 9.40 -5.63 15.79
C HIS A 201 9.51 -4.89 14.44
N GLY A 202 10.08 -3.68 14.45
CA GLY A 202 10.23 -2.82 13.27
C GLY A 202 8.99 -2.02 12.87
N TRP A 203 7.86 -2.20 13.54
CA TRP A 203 6.62 -1.47 13.28
C TRP A 203 6.58 -0.13 14.02
N SER A 204 5.93 0.84 13.38
CA SER A 204 5.58 2.15 13.94
C SER A 204 4.15 2.49 13.56
N TYR A 205 3.59 3.54 14.14
CA TYR A 205 2.34 4.14 13.64
C TYR A 205 2.64 5.48 12.94
N ASP A 206 1.75 5.91 12.05
CA ASP A 206 1.91 7.15 11.30
C ASP A 206 0.86 8.20 11.71
N GLY A 207 1.23 9.00 12.73
CA GLY A 207 0.41 10.06 13.29
C GLY A 207 -0.61 9.59 14.33
N TYR A 208 -1.40 8.57 14.04
CA TYR A 208 -2.37 7.96 14.94
C TYR A 208 -1.99 6.53 15.29
N VAL A 209 -2.10 6.16 16.57
CA VAL A 209 -1.70 4.83 17.10
C VAL A 209 -2.48 3.67 16.49
N ASN A 210 -3.61 3.92 15.88
CA ASN A 210 -4.46 2.96 15.17
C ASN A 210 -4.39 3.11 13.64
N GLN A 211 -3.35 3.76 13.10
CA GLN A 211 -3.12 3.93 11.67
C GLN A 211 -1.76 3.33 11.30
N ILE A 212 -1.76 2.03 10.99
CA ILE A 212 -0.57 1.24 10.70
C ILE A 212 -0.81 0.51 9.38
N ASP A 213 -0.16 0.97 8.33
CA ASP A 213 -0.40 0.56 6.95
C ASP A 213 0.91 0.56 6.13
N ASN A 214 0.80 0.58 4.82
CA ASN A 214 1.95 0.60 3.91
C ASN A 214 2.88 1.83 4.09
N TYR A 215 2.47 2.89 4.81
CA TYR A 215 3.38 3.99 5.15
C TYR A 215 4.51 3.56 6.09
N ILE A 216 4.37 2.44 6.78
CA ILE A 216 5.47 1.95 7.61
C ILE A 216 6.59 1.40 6.73
N PRO A 217 6.39 0.40 5.83
CA PRO A 217 7.45 -0.08 4.96
C PRO A 217 7.91 0.97 3.92
N PHE A 218 7.00 1.69 3.28
CA PHE A 218 7.41 2.57 2.18
C PHE A 218 7.74 4.02 2.59
N ALA A 219 7.50 4.42 3.85
CA ALA A 219 7.91 5.73 4.34
C ALA A 219 8.81 5.61 5.58
N TYR A 220 8.33 5.14 6.73
CA TYR A 220 9.16 5.09 7.95
C TYR A 220 10.44 4.27 7.73
N GLN A 221 10.31 3.01 7.35
CA GLN A 221 11.46 2.15 7.09
C GLN A 221 12.29 2.65 5.90
N PHE A 222 11.62 3.03 4.81
CA PHE A 222 12.29 3.48 3.60
C PHE A 222 13.17 4.71 3.85
N PHE A 223 12.61 5.81 4.37
CA PHE A 223 13.36 7.07 4.49
C PHE A 223 14.47 7.00 5.52
N THR A 224 14.27 6.28 6.63
CA THR A 224 15.31 6.06 7.63
C THR A 224 16.48 5.26 7.05
N LEU A 225 16.21 4.21 6.26
CA LEU A 225 17.24 3.39 5.63
C LEU A 225 17.92 4.11 4.44
N VAL A 226 17.16 4.86 3.64
CA VAL A 226 17.75 5.68 2.57
C VAL A 226 18.70 6.71 3.16
N LEU A 227 18.34 7.36 4.26
CA LEU A 227 19.24 8.28 4.96
C LEU A 227 20.54 7.57 5.40
N VAL A 228 20.44 6.38 5.99
CA VAL A 228 21.62 5.58 6.37
C VAL A 228 22.52 5.29 5.17
N GLY A 229 21.93 4.87 4.04
CA GLY A 229 22.68 4.55 2.82
C GLY A 229 23.32 5.77 2.16
N LEU A 230 22.60 6.93 2.13
CA LEU A 230 23.09 8.16 1.52
C LEU A 230 24.20 8.82 2.35
N THR A 231 24.06 8.92 3.67
CA THR A 231 25.04 9.58 4.53
C THR A 231 26.24 8.69 4.83
N LYS A 232 26.10 7.36 4.66
CA LYS A 232 27.14 6.37 4.98
C LYS A 232 27.68 6.47 6.41
N LYS A 233 26.91 7.06 7.31
CA LYS A 233 27.22 7.11 8.74
C LYS A 233 26.94 5.74 9.38
N ASN A 234 27.66 5.42 10.45
CA ASN A 234 27.51 4.16 11.18
C ASN A 234 27.60 4.40 12.69
N GLY A 235 26.86 5.39 13.18
CA GLY A 235 26.71 5.69 14.59
C GLY A 235 25.66 4.81 15.27
N LYS A 236 25.37 5.09 16.53
CA LYS A 236 24.37 4.34 17.30
C LYS A 236 22.95 4.45 16.72
N GLN A 237 22.62 5.59 16.15
CA GLN A 237 21.32 5.84 15.53
C GLN A 237 21.14 4.96 14.30
N GLU A 238 22.12 4.97 13.41
CA GLU A 238 22.08 4.19 12.17
C GLU A 238 22.06 2.68 12.45
N GLN A 239 22.79 2.23 13.45
CA GLN A 239 22.74 0.83 13.90
C GLN A 239 21.35 0.45 14.42
N LEU A 240 20.74 1.28 15.28
CA LEU A 240 19.37 1.06 15.77
C LEU A 240 18.35 0.96 14.63
N LEU A 241 18.46 1.83 13.60
CA LEU A 241 17.56 1.81 12.46
C LEU A 241 17.72 0.51 11.65
N LYS A 242 18.94 0.02 11.46
CA LYS A 242 19.21 -1.27 10.81
C LYS A 242 18.70 -2.45 11.63
N GLU A 243 18.89 -2.45 12.96
CA GLU A 243 18.37 -3.50 13.85
C GLU A 243 16.84 -3.59 13.76
N ARG A 244 16.14 -2.46 13.82
CA ARG A 244 14.67 -2.41 13.65
C ARG A 244 14.23 -2.90 12.26
N ALA A 245 15.00 -2.58 11.23
CA ALA A 245 14.73 -3.09 9.88
C ALA A 245 14.92 -4.61 9.80
N THR A 246 15.96 -5.16 10.45
CA THR A 246 16.16 -6.61 10.55
C THR A 246 14.98 -7.29 11.27
N GLU A 247 14.50 -6.71 12.38
CA GLU A 247 13.31 -7.22 13.11
C GLU A 247 12.02 -7.16 12.25
N PHE A 248 11.91 -6.18 11.36
CA PHE A 248 10.75 -5.97 10.49
C PHE A 248 10.62 -7.04 9.40
N VAL A 249 11.74 -7.59 8.91
CA VAL A 249 11.79 -8.51 7.77
C VAL A 249 10.81 -9.69 7.87
N PRO A 250 10.80 -10.52 8.96
CA PRO A 250 9.91 -11.67 9.02
C PRO A 250 8.43 -11.32 9.06
N SER A 251 8.10 -10.16 9.62
CA SER A 251 6.72 -9.71 9.71
C SER A 251 6.23 -9.19 8.36
N TYR A 252 6.95 -8.28 7.74
CA TYR A 252 6.52 -7.67 6.48
C TYR A 252 6.58 -8.63 5.29
N ALA A 253 7.51 -9.58 5.27
CA ALA A 253 7.57 -10.60 4.23
C ALA A 253 6.27 -11.41 4.11
N ASN A 254 5.54 -11.61 5.22
CA ASN A 254 4.25 -12.30 5.20
C ASN A 254 3.11 -11.49 4.54
N TRP A 255 3.34 -10.24 4.14
CA TRP A 255 2.38 -9.49 3.32
C TRP A 255 2.50 -9.80 1.82
N PHE A 256 3.52 -10.56 1.41
CA PHE A 256 3.78 -10.90 0.01
C PHE A 256 3.35 -12.33 -0.31
N THR A 257 2.99 -12.54 -1.57
CA THR A 257 2.76 -13.88 -2.12
C THR A 257 4.01 -14.42 -2.81
N SER A 258 4.06 -15.74 -3.00
CA SER A 258 5.09 -16.38 -3.83
C SER A 258 5.10 -15.86 -5.29
N GLY A 259 3.98 -15.31 -5.77
CA GLY A 259 3.86 -14.67 -7.08
C GLY A 259 4.23 -13.18 -7.12
N GLY A 260 4.61 -12.57 -5.98
CA GLY A 260 5.06 -11.18 -5.88
C GLY A 260 3.97 -10.14 -5.59
N ALA A 261 2.69 -10.50 -5.52
CA ALA A 261 1.67 -9.59 -5.04
C ALA A 261 1.92 -9.23 -3.57
N CYS A 262 1.57 -8.01 -3.16
CA CYS A 262 1.61 -7.59 -1.76
C CYS A 262 0.20 -7.23 -1.30
N LEU A 263 -0.08 -7.42 -0.01
CA LEU A 263 -1.37 -7.14 0.61
C LEU A 263 -1.82 -5.70 0.32
N PRO A 264 -2.95 -5.49 -0.34
CA PRO A 264 -3.51 -4.17 -0.55
C PRO A 264 -4.26 -3.73 0.70
N TYR A 265 -3.63 -2.92 1.54
CA TYR A 265 -4.20 -2.46 2.80
C TYR A 265 -3.89 -1.00 3.07
N GLY A 266 -4.89 -0.26 3.52
CA GLY A 266 -4.76 1.13 3.91
C GLY A 266 -4.82 2.11 2.72
N ARG A 267 -4.24 3.28 2.94
CA ARG A 267 -4.26 4.44 2.03
C ARG A 267 -3.12 4.44 1.01
N SER A 268 -3.24 5.33 0.02
CA SER A 268 -2.20 5.61 -0.99
C SER A 268 -1.72 4.37 -1.75
N LEU A 269 -2.63 3.45 -2.03
CA LEU A 269 -2.34 2.24 -2.78
C LEU A 269 -2.01 2.51 -4.27
N ASP A 270 -2.23 3.74 -4.74
CA ASP A 270 -1.76 4.25 -6.03
C ASP A 270 -0.23 4.32 -6.14
N TYR A 271 0.50 4.28 -5.01
CA TYR A 271 1.97 4.19 -5.00
C TYR A 271 2.50 2.79 -5.38
N ARG A 272 1.62 1.81 -5.57
CA ARG A 272 1.89 0.50 -6.22
C ARG A 272 3.18 -0.17 -5.75
N PHE A 273 4.19 -0.26 -6.64
CA PHE A 273 5.46 -0.94 -6.35
C PHE A 273 6.33 -0.24 -5.29
N ALA A 274 5.90 0.91 -4.73
CA ALA A 274 6.46 1.40 -3.48
C ALA A 274 6.33 0.39 -2.32
N GLN A 275 5.42 -0.58 -2.40
CA GLN A 275 5.35 -1.72 -1.48
C GLN A 275 6.69 -2.45 -1.37
N ALA A 276 7.48 -2.51 -2.44
CA ALA A 276 8.82 -3.11 -2.43
C ALA A 276 9.94 -2.16 -1.98
N ALA A 277 9.65 -0.89 -1.71
CA ALA A 277 10.67 0.12 -1.41
C ALA A 277 11.48 -0.21 -0.13
N PHE A 278 10.85 -0.86 0.87
CA PHE A 278 11.57 -1.35 2.05
C PHE A 278 12.72 -2.29 1.66
N TRP A 279 12.49 -3.27 0.81
CA TRP A 279 13.50 -4.24 0.38
C TRP A 279 14.66 -3.58 -0.37
N ALA A 280 14.33 -2.59 -1.21
CA ALA A 280 15.31 -1.78 -1.92
C ALA A 280 16.18 -0.96 -0.96
N ALA A 281 15.56 -0.25 -0.01
CA ALA A 281 16.27 0.58 0.96
C ALA A 281 17.08 -0.26 1.96
N ALA A 282 16.55 -1.40 2.40
CA ALA A 282 17.26 -2.32 3.30
C ALA A 282 18.54 -2.86 2.63
N SER A 283 18.44 -3.25 1.35
CA SER A 283 19.61 -3.68 0.58
C SER A 283 20.61 -2.54 0.37
N PHE A 284 20.14 -1.34 0.04
CA PHE A 284 20.97 -0.15 -0.15
C PHE A 284 21.69 0.31 1.13
N ALA A 285 21.01 0.23 2.27
CA ALA A 285 21.58 0.57 3.58
C ALA A 285 22.50 -0.52 4.14
N GLY A 286 22.56 -1.69 3.54
CA GLY A 286 23.30 -2.84 4.06
C GLY A 286 22.71 -3.36 5.38
N VAL A 287 21.38 -3.58 5.41
CA VAL A 287 20.71 -4.22 6.54
C VAL A 287 21.06 -5.70 6.56
N GLU A 288 21.50 -6.19 7.73
CA GLU A 288 21.79 -7.61 7.91
C GLU A 288 20.49 -8.43 7.92
N PRO A 289 20.34 -9.44 7.06
CA PRO A 289 19.20 -10.34 7.09
C PRO A 289 19.10 -11.08 8.44
N PRO A 290 17.89 -11.27 9.00
CA PRO A 290 17.73 -12.02 10.24
C PRO A 290 18.10 -13.50 10.06
N THR A 291 18.25 -14.23 11.16
CA THR A 291 18.56 -15.67 11.15
C THR A 291 17.61 -16.44 10.24
N GLY A 292 18.14 -17.24 9.35
CA GLY A 292 17.38 -18.01 8.36
C GLY A 292 17.03 -17.24 7.07
N TRP A 293 17.38 -15.94 6.98
CA TRP A 293 17.20 -15.09 5.82
C TRP A 293 18.55 -14.75 5.18
N SER A 294 18.52 -14.28 3.94
CA SER A 294 19.69 -13.86 3.19
C SER A 294 19.38 -12.67 2.30
N ILE A 295 20.40 -12.03 1.77
CA ILE A 295 20.23 -10.95 0.78
C ILE A 295 19.55 -11.45 -0.52
N ALA A 296 19.63 -12.76 -0.83
CA ALA A 296 18.89 -13.37 -1.93
C ALA A 296 17.38 -13.33 -1.74
N ASP A 297 16.90 -13.41 -0.48
CA ASP A 297 15.48 -13.27 -0.13
C ASP A 297 15.02 -11.82 -0.31
N PHE A 298 15.82 -10.83 0.12
CA PHE A 298 15.51 -9.41 -0.10
C PHE A 298 15.40 -9.10 -1.59
N LYS A 299 16.37 -9.59 -2.38
CA LYS A 299 16.39 -9.46 -3.84
C LYS A 299 15.16 -10.11 -4.48
N HIS A 300 14.77 -11.30 -4.02
CA HIS A 300 13.57 -12.00 -4.49
C HIS A 300 12.31 -11.18 -4.24
N LEU A 301 12.07 -10.75 -2.98
CA LEU A 301 10.89 -9.98 -2.61
C LEU A 301 10.79 -8.66 -3.39
N LEU A 302 11.91 -7.94 -3.55
CA LEU A 302 11.98 -6.72 -4.34
C LEU A 302 11.63 -6.97 -5.81
N LEU A 303 12.38 -7.84 -6.48
CA LEU A 303 12.28 -7.99 -7.94
C LEU A 303 11.01 -8.75 -8.35
N ASN A 304 10.53 -9.68 -7.52
CA ASN A 304 9.29 -10.40 -7.77
C ASN A 304 8.06 -9.48 -7.67
N ASN A 305 8.05 -8.57 -6.68
CA ASN A 305 6.99 -7.57 -6.58
C ASN A 305 7.00 -6.59 -7.76
N LEU A 306 8.18 -6.13 -8.21
CA LEU A 306 8.28 -5.29 -9.41
C LEU A 306 7.75 -6.03 -10.65
N ARG A 307 8.11 -7.32 -10.85
CA ARG A 307 7.58 -8.13 -11.96
C ARG A 307 6.07 -8.27 -11.90
N TRP A 308 5.50 -8.51 -10.71
CA TRP A 308 4.07 -8.58 -10.52
C TRP A 308 3.38 -7.27 -10.92
N TRP A 309 3.88 -6.13 -10.44
CA TRP A 309 3.32 -4.82 -10.77
C TRP A 309 3.40 -4.49 -12.26
N PHE A 310 4.51 -4.80 -12.90
CA PHE A 310 4.72 -4.52 -14.33
C PHE A 310 3.89 -5.42 -15.23
N SER A 311 3.37 -6.53 -14.72
CA SER A 311 2.40 -7.36 -15.40
C SER A 311 0.95 -6.86 -15.28
N GLN A 312 0.67 -5.91 -14.39
CA GLN A 312 -0.66 -5.33 -14.22
C GLN A 312 -0.93 -4.20 -15.24
N ASN A 313 -2.21 -3.83 -15.41
CA ASN A 313 -2.64 -2.77 -16.34
C ASN A 313 -2.46 -1.36 -15.74
N ILE A 314 -1.31 -1.08 -15.14
CA ILE A 314 -1.02 0.16 -14.41
C ILE A 314 -0.68 1.36 -15.31
N PHE A 315 -0.59 1.17 -16.60
CA PHE A 315 -0.21 2.21 -17.56
C PHE A 315 -1.41 2.72 -18.36
N GLN A 316 -1.39 3.98 -18.73
CA GLN A 316 -2.25 4.54 -19.79
C GLN A 316 -1.69 4.24 -21.19
N SER A 317 -2.48 4.53 -22.23
CA SER A 317 -2.10 4.28 -23.63
C SER A 317 -0.88 5.06 -24.11
N ASP A 318 -0.52 6.13 -23.41
CA ASP A 318 0.68 6.95 -23.62
C ASP A 318 1.89 6.47 -22.79
N GLY A 319 1.72 5.40 -22.01
CA GLY A 319 2.76 4.82 -21.16
C GLY A 319 2.92 5.48 -19.79
N LEU A 320 2.15 6.53 -19.48
CA LEU A 320 2.16 7.19 -18.17
C LEU A 320 1.49 6.33 -17.10
N ILE A 321 1.86 6.55 -15.84
CA ILE A 321 1.32 5.85 -14.67
C ILE A 321 0.28 6.74 -13.99
N PRO A 322 -1.03 6.51 -14.20
CA PRO A 322 -2.11 7.29 -13.59
C PRO A 322 -2.41 6.83 -12.16
N ILE A 323 -3.25 7.59 -11.45
CA ILE A 323 -3.84 7.16 -10.18
C ILE A 323 -4.66 5.88 -10.38
N GLY A 324 -4.60 5.00 -9.41
CA GLY A 324 -5.29 3.72 -9.36
C GLY A 324 -4.40 2.62 -8.77
N TYR A 325 -4.95 1.45 -8.48
CA TYR A 325 -4.21 0.29 -8.02
C TYR A 325 -3.77 -0.56 -9.23
N ALA A 326 -4.48 -1.60 -9.63
CA ALA A 326 -4.08 -2.44 -10.75
C ALA A 326 -4.53 -1.91 -12.13
N TYR A 327 -5.31 -0.85 -12.16
CA TYR A 327 -5.77 -0.15 -13.37
C TYR A 327 -6.07 1.32 -13.03
N PRO A 328 -6.23 2.23 -14.03
CA PRO A 328 -6.60 3.61 -13.79
C PRO A 328 -7.94 3.73 -13.06
N ASN A 329 -7.92 4.25 -11.83
CA ASN A 329 -9.12 4.35 -10.99
C ASN A 329 -9.02 5.50 -9.99
N MET A 330 -9.74 6.59 -10.25
CA MET A 330 -9.80 7.76 -9.37
C MET A 330 -10.66 7.56 -8.13
N ASN A 331 -11.58 6.57 -8.12
CA ASN A 331 -12.49 6.36 -6.99
C ASN A 331 -11.77 5.95 -5.70
N MET A 332 -10.58 5.36 -5.81
CA MET A 332 -9.78 4.93 -4.67
C MET A 332 -8.80 5.99 -4.13
N ALA A 333 -8.66 7.14 -4.82
CA ALA A 333 -7.67 8.16 -4.50
C ALA A 333 -7.97 8.87 -3.17
N GLU A 334 -6.93 9.30 -2.50
CA GLU A 334 -7.02 10.28 -1.42
C GLU A 334 -7.01 11.71 -1.99
N GLY A 335 -7.53 12.67 -1.18
CA GLY A 335 -7.59 14.06 -1.59
C GLY A 335 -6.25 14.71 -1.92
N TYR A 336 -5.15 14.15 -1.44
CA TYR A 336 -3.79 14.61 -1.72
C TYR A 336 -3.11 13.89 -2.91
N ASN A 337 -3.79 12.95 -3.58
CA ASN A 337 -3.23 12.30 -4.76
C ASN A 337 -3.40 13.21 -5.99
N GLY A 338 -2.33 13.90 -6.36
CA GLY A 338 -2.23 14.64 -7.63
C GLY A 338 -2.04 13.69 -8.82
N PRO A 339 -2.18 14.18 -10.06
CA PRO A 339 -2.11 13.36 -11.28
C PRO A 339 -0.88 12.46 -11.39
N ALA A 340 0.28 12.95 -10.93
CA ALA A 340 1.55 12.24 -10.99
C ALA A 340 1.96 11.59 -9.65
N SER A 341 1.07 11.56 -8.65
CA SER A 341 1.36 11.01 -7.32
C SER A 341 1.88 9.57 -7.37
N ALA A 342 1.40 8.76 -8.31
CA ALA A 342 1.84 7.37 -8.50
C ALA A 342 3.34 7.22 -8.80
N TYR A 343 4.00 8.25 -9.34
CA TYR A 343 5.45 8.24 -9.60
C TYR A 343 6.30 8.22 -8.33
N TRP A 344 5.70 8.41 -7.14
CA TRP A 344 6.42 8.20 -5.88
C TRP A 344 6.95 6.78 -5.73
N ALA A 345 6.37 5.81 -6.45
CA ALA A 345 6.85 4.44 -6.55
C ALA A 345 8.28 4.31 -7.11
N LEU A 346 8.76 5.29 -7.89
CA LEU A 346 10.11 5.27 -8.47
C LEU A 346 11.22 5.21 -7.42
N LYS A 347 10.95 5.63 -6.18
CA LYS A 347 11.90 5.53 -5.06
C LYS A 347 12.36 4.10 -4.78
N THR A 348 11.56 3.12 -5.18
CA THR A 348 11.95 1.70 -5.12
C THR A 348 13.23 1.42 -5.89
N PHE A 349 13.57 2.21 -6.90
CA PHE A 349 14.78 2.03 -7.71
C PHE A 349 16.08 2.51 -7.03
N ILE A 350 16.05 2.97 -5.78
CA ILE A 350 17.25 3.33 -5.00
C ILE A 350 18.30 2.20 -4.98
N PHE A 351 17.90 0.93 -5.11
CA PHE A 351 18.81 -0.21 -5.18
C PHE A 351 19.77 -0.19 -6.38
N LEU A 352 19.50 0.63 -7.40
CA LEU A 352 20.45 0.83 -8.51
C LEU A 352 21.72 1.60 -8.07
N CYS A 353 21.65 2.32 -6.94
CA CYS A 353 22.83 2.98 -6.34
C CYS A 353 23.76 1.99 -5.62
N ILE A 354 23.35 0.73 -5.43
CA ILE A 354 24.20 -0.31 -4.85
C ILE A 354 25.37 -0.57 -5.79
N PRO A 355 26.64 -0.56 -5.29
CA PRO A 355 27.83 -0.84 -6.11
C PRO A 355 27.76 -2.18 -6.84
N ASP A 356 28.37 -2.27 -8.02
CA ASP A 356 28.30 -3.47 -8.88
C ASP A 356 28.97 -4.70 -8.25
N ASP A 357 29.95 -4.51 -7.39
CA ASP A 357 30.68 -5.55 -6.64
C ASP A 357 30.00 -5.96 -5.33
N ASP A 358 28.90 -5.31 -4.96
CA ASP A 358 28.14 -5.64 -3.74
C ASP A 358 27.52 -7.05 -3.84
N PRO A 359 27.45 -7.80 -2.73
CA PRO A 359 26.80 -9.12 -2.67
C PRO A 359 25.40 -9.15 -3.26
N PHE A 360 24.62 -8.07 -3.13
CA PHE A 360 23.28 -7.96 -3.72
C PHE A 360 23.26 -8.27 -5.23
N TRP A 361 24.24 -7.77 -5.99
CA TRP A 361 24.31 -8.02 -7.44
C TRP A 361 24.95 -9.37 -7.78
N GLN A 362 25.74 -9.93 -6.88
CA GLN A 362 26.47 -11.18 -7.11
C GLN A 362 25.63 -12.44 -6.84
N VAL A 363 24.65 -12.35 -5.91
CA VAL A 363 23.78 -13.49 -5.60
C VAL A 363 22.62 -13.61 -6.60
N ARG A 364 22.13 -14.84 -6.81
CA ARG A 364 20.84 -15.08 -7.46
C ARG A 364 19.70 -14.79 -6.46
N GLU A 365 18.50 -14.52 -6.99
CA GLU A 365 17.30 -14.49 -6.16
C GLU A 365 17.10 -15.83 -5.46
N ALA A 366 16.53 -15.82 -4.26
CA ALA A 366 16.14 -17.05 -3.56
C ALA A 366 15.13 -17.83 -4.42
N GLU A 367 15.29 -19.16 -4.45
CA GLU A 367 14.40 -20.04 -5.21
C GLU A 367 13.13 -20.35 -4.39
N ASP A 368 13.29 -20.49 -3.07
CA ASP A 368 12.20 -20.78 -2.14
C ASP A 368 11.63 -19.49 -1.54
N PHE A 369 10.31 -19.33 -1.64
CA PHE A 369 9.60 -18.23 -0.98
C PHE A 369 9.32 -18.61 0.49
N LYS A 370 9.70 -17.72 1.42
CA LYS A 370 9.55 -17.94 2.86
C LYS A 370 8.30 -17.23 3.38
N PHE A 371 7.41 -17.98 4.01
CA PHE A 371 6.22 -17.46 4.67
C PHE A 371 5.83 -18.35 5.85
N GLU A 372 5.04 -17.79 6.76
CA GLU A 372 4.38 -18.54 7.83
C GLU A 372 2.93 -18.78 7.43
N PRO A 373 2.40 -20.02 7.50
CA PRO A 373 1.01 -20.29 7.12
C PRO A 373 -0.01 -19.44 7.87
N VAL A 374 0.25 -19.16 9.15
CA VAL A 374 -0.54 -18.25 10.00
C VAL A 374 0.43 -17.41 10.82
N LYS A 375 0.28 -16.09 10.76
CA LYS A 375 1.11 -15.13 11.49
C LYS A 375 0.27 -14.11 12.22
N LEU A 376 0.28 -14.17 13.55
CA LEU A 376 -0.23 -13.08 14.39
C LEU A 376 0.75 -11.89 14.32
N GLN A 377 0.24 -10.73 13.98
CA GLN A 377 0.98 -9.47 13.91
C GLN A 377 0.27 -8.42 14.78
N PRO A 378 0.62 -8.32 16.06
CA PRO A 378 -0.10 -7.46 17.01
C PRO A 378 0.04 -5.97 16.68
N GLU A 379 1.20 -5.52 16.17
CA GLU A 379 1.45 -4.11 15.88
C GLU A 379 0.53 -3.60 14.75
N PRO A 380 0.48 -4.23 13.54
CA PRO A 380 -0.49 -3.84 12.51
C PRO A 380 -1.90 -4.41 12.77
N ARG A 381 -2.14 -5.05 13.93
CA ARG A 381 -3.44 -5.59 14.34
C ARG A 381 -4.05 -6.55 13.31
N MET A 382 -3.28 -7.56 12.93
CA MET A 382 -3.65 -8.51 11.88
C MET A 382 -3.34 -9.95 12.27
N LEU A 383 -4.21 -10.84 11.83
CA LEU A 383 -3.93 -12.26 11.69
C LEU A 383 -3.77 -12.54 10.19
N VAL A 384 -2.52 -12.74 9.77
CA VAL A 384 -2.16 -12.95 8.36
C VAL A 384 -2.11 -14.46 8.08
N VAL A 385 -2.81 -14.88 7.02
CA VAL A 385 -2.93 -16.30 6.65
C VAL A 385 -2.55 -16.47 5.17
N HIS A 386 -1.73 -17.47 4.89
CA HIS A 386 -1.33 -17.84 3.53
C HIS A 386 -2.05 -19.10 3.04
N SER A 387 -2.32 -19.16 1.73
CA SER A 387 -2.69 -20.42 1.06
C SER A 387 -1.53 -21.42 1.08
N ALA A 388 -1.80 -22.70 0.82
CA ALA A 388 -0.84 -23.80 0.98
C ALA A 388 0.48 -23.60 0.21
N ASN A 389 0.44 -22.97 -0.96
CA ASN A 389 1.63 -22.68 -1.77
C ASN A 389 2.05 -21.18 -1.71
N GLY A 390 1.48 -20.41 -0.78
CA GLY A 390 1.78 -19.00 -0.59
C GLY A 390 1.38 -18.09 -1.77
N ARG A 391 0.44 -18.53 -2.62
CA ARG A 391 -0.02 -17.74 -3.78
C ARG A 391 -1.04 -16.68 -3.41
N GLU A 392 -1.65 -16.81 -2.24
CA GLU A 392 -2.59 -15.85 -1.67
C GLU A 392 -2.23 -15.51 -0.24
N VAL A 393 -2.45 -14.26 0.12
CA VAL A 393 -2.42 -13.74 1.49
C VAL A 393 -3.78 -13.17 1.83
N GLN A 394 -4.36 -13.60 2.93
CA GLN A 394 -5.53 -13.01 3.56
C GLN A 394 -5.14 -12.42 4.92
N ALA A 395 -5.42 -11.14 5.14
CA ALA A 395 -5.21 -10.47 6.41
C ALA A 395 -6.55 -10.16 7.07
N PHE A 396 -6.80 -10.80 8.19
CA PHE A 396 -7.96 -10.58 9.06
C PHE A 396 -7.59 -9.51 10.07
N THR A 397 -8.38 -8.43 10.19
CA THR A 397 -8.01 -7.26 10.98
C THR A 397 -9.17 -6.65 11.72
N ALA A 398 -8.87 -5.96 12.82
CA ALA A 398 -9.76 -5.06 13.54
C ALA A 398 -8.95 -4.01 14.32
N GLY A 399 -9.61 -2.95 14.78
CA GLY A 399 -8.98 -1.92 15.61
C GLY A 399 -8.13 -0.89 14.85
N GLN A 400 -7.97 -1.04 13.53
CA GLN A 400 -7.40 -0.01 12.68
C GLN A 400 -8.47 1.02 12.30
N HIS A 401 -8.06 2.28 12.14
CA HIS A 401 -8.96 3.36 11.74
C HIS A 401 -8.17 4.50 11.09
N SER A 402 -8.83 5.24 10.20
CA SER A 402 -8.31 6.48 9.66
C SER A 402 -9.37 7.57 9.71
N HIS A 403 -9.03 8.71 10.32
CA HIS A 403 -9.97 9.77 10.65
C HIS A 403 -10.29 10.72 9.48
N GLU A 404 -9.42 10.82 8.48
CA GLU A 404 -9.45 11.91 7.51
C GLU A 404 -9.28 11.48 6.05
N HIS A 405 -9.08 10.19 5.79
CA HIS A 405 -8.86 9.70 4.43
C HIS A 405 -10.16 9.25 3.77
N ALA A 406 -10.27 9.52 2.47
CA ALA A 406 -11.41 9.08 1.69
C ALA A 406 -11.56 7.55 1.75
N HIS A 407 -12.79 7.08 1.97
CA HIS A 407 -13.12 5.66 2.05
C HIS A 407 -12.35 4.88 3.14
N ALA A 408 -12.08 5.53 4.28
CA ALA A 408 -11.33 4.93 5.39
C ALA A 408 -11.93 3.60 5.85
N ASN A 409 -13.27 3.52 5.96
CA ASN A 409 -13.98 2.29 6.31
C ASN A 409 -13.67 1.12 5.35
N ALA A 410 -13.62 1.36 4.03
CA ALA A 410 -13.28 0.33 3.06
C ALA A 410 -11.79 -0.05 3.08
N LYS A 411 -10.90 0.89 3.40
CA LYS A 411 -9.44 0.71 3.37
C LYS A 411 -8.86 0.11 4.65
N TYR A 412 -9.55 0.23 5.80
CA TYR A 412 -9.03 -0.19 7.11
C TYR A 412 -9.96 -1.13 7.89
N GLU A 413 -11.27 -1.12 7.63
CA GLU A 413 -12.25 -1.68 8.56
C GLU A 413 -13.08 -2.83 7.97
N LYS A 414 -12.67 -3.40 6.82
CA LYS A 414 -13.23 -4.67 6.35
C LYS A 414 -12.68 -5.82 7.19
N TYR A 415 -13.42 -6.92 7.25
CA TYR A 415 -13.04 -8.10 8.02
C TYR A 415 -11.79 -8.78 7.51
N VAL A 416 -11.58 -8.76 6.18
CA VAL A 416 -10.45 -9.43 5.54
C VAL A 416 -10.03 -8.71 4.26
N TYR A 417 -8.73 -8.58 4.05
CA TYR A 417 -8.08 -8.07 2.84
C TYR A 417 -7.31 -9.20 2.18
N SER A 418 -7.31 -9.25 0.85
CA SER A 418 -6.72 -10.35 0.09
C SER A 418 -5.86 -9.84 -1.06
N THR A 419 -4.76 -10.52 -1.34
CA THR A 419 -3.92 -10.24 -2.50
C THR A 419 -4.55 -10.65 -3.82
N THR A 420 -5.43 -11.66 -3.82
CA THR A 420 -6.11 -12.17 -5.02
C THR A 420 -7.45 -11.50 -5.27
N PHE A 421 -8.25 -11.27 -4.22
CA PHE A 421 -9.61 -10.74 -4.33
C PHE A 421 -9.66 -9.22 -4.08
N ALA A 422 -8.58 -8.65 -3.56
CA ALA A 422 -8.43 -7.24 -3.16
C ALA A 422 -9.60 -6.76 -2.27
N PHE A 423 -10.06 -5.55 -2.49
CA PHE A 423 -11.26 -5.01 -1.86
C PHE A 423 -11.90 -3.94 -2.74
N SER A 424 -13.17 -3.64 -2.45
CA SER A 424 -13.91 -2.59 -3.16
C SER A 424 -13.98 -1.32 -2.33
N VAL A 425 -13.87 -0.19 -3.03
CA VAL A 425 -14.11 1.16 -2.52
C VAL A 425 -15.47 1.62 -3.03
N PRO A 426 -16.43 1.99 -2.17
CA PRO A 426 -17.78 2.34 -2.61
C PRO A 426 -17.80 3.61 -3.46
N LYS A 427 -18.69 3.67 -4.44
CA LYS A 427 -19.00 4.91 -5.16
C LYS A 427 -19.94 5.80 -4.35
N ALA A 428 -20.87 5.19 -3.64
CA ALA A 428 -21.80 5.86 -2.73
C ALA A 428 -22.36 4.83 -1.73
N ALA A 429 -22.98 5.33 -0.67
CA ALA A 429 -23.64 4.52 0.37
C ALA A 429 -25.16 4.45 0.19
N VAL A 430 -25.71 4.94 -0.93
CA VAL A 430 -27.16 5.08 -1.11
C VAL A 430 -27.84 3.76 -1.48
N LEU A 431 -27.22 2.97 -2.37
CA LEU A 431 -27.75 1.69 -2.83
C LEU A 431 -26.71 0.57 -2.65
N LEU A 432 -27.15 -0.66 -2.44
CA LEU A 432 -26.28 -1.84 -2.29
C LEU A 432 -25.26 -1.98 -3.42
N LYS A 433 -25.68 -1.79 -4.68
CA LYS A 433 -24.79 -1.89 -5.85
C LYS A 433 -23.70 -0.83 -5.87
N GLN A 434 -23.94 0.35 -5.28
CA GLN A 434 -22.96 1.44 -5.19
C GLN A 434 -21.99 1.23 -4.03
N GLY A 435 -22.46 0.57 -2.96
CA GLY A 435 -21.67 0.30 -1.76
C GLY A 435 -20.60 -0.78 -1.97
N ALA A 436 -20.88 -1.76 -2.83
CA ALA A 436 -19.98 -2.88 -3.10
C ALA A 436 -19.41 -3.50 -1.80
N TYR A 437 -20.28 -4.05 -0.98
CA TYR A 437 -19.99 -4.48 0.40
C TYR A 437 -19.30 -5.85 0.46
N ASP A 438 -18.20 -6.00 -0.24
CA ASP A 438 -17.32 -7.16 -0.11
C ASP A 438 -16.60 -7.14 1.26
N SER A 439 -16.52 -8.30 1.89
CA SER A 439 -15.83 -8.52 3.19
C SER A 439 -16.23 -7.56 4.31
N THR A 440 -17.52 -7.15 4.35
CA THR A 440 -18.05 -6.25 5.39
C THR A 440 -19.54 -6.45 5.58
N LEU A 441 -20.03 -6.21 6.80
CA LEU A 441 -21.45 -6.07 7.12
C LEU A 441 -21.85 -4.61 6.93
N ALA A 442 -22.91 -4.37 6.16
CA ALA A 442 -23.56 -3.11 6.00
C ALA A 442 -24.96 -3.15 6.60
N VAL A 443 -25.37 -2.07 7.26
CA VAL A 443 -26.66 -1.94 7.92
C VAL A 443 -27.38 -0.66 7.46
N SER A 444 -28.71 -0.71 7.39
CA SER A 444 -29.57 0.43 7.04
C SER A 444 -30.88 0.37 7.80
N GLU A 445 -31.51 1.53 8.05
CA GLU A 445 -32.91 1.63 8.56
C GLU A 445 -33.96 1.46 7.45
N SER A 446 -33.49 1.32 6.21
CA SER A 446 -34.30 1.07 5.02
C SER A 446 -33.43 0.36 3.97
N ASP A 447 -33.83 0.27 2.73
CA ASP A 447 -33.03 -0.33 1.65
C ASP A 447 -32.02 0.64 0.99
N HIS A 448 -31.75 1.79 1.61
CA HIS A 448 -30.82 2.82 1.17
C HIS A 448 -30.13 3.51 2.35
N TYR A 449 -29.05 4.25 2.10
CA TYR A 449 -28.18 4.84 3.13
C TYR A 449 -27.54 3.79 4.06
N TRP A 450 -26.73 2.94 3.47
CA TRP A 450 -26.03 1.87 4.14
C TRP A 450 -24.80 2.36 4.90
N GLN A 451 -24.64 1.90 6.12
CA GLN A 451 -23.48 2.14 6.98
C GLN A 451 -22.68 0.86 7.17
N THR A 452 -21.35 0.98 7.20
CA THR A 452 -20.41 -0.05 7.59
C THR A 452 -19.62 0.40 8.80
N ALA A 453 -18.83 -0.44 9.42
CA ALA A 453 -17.99 -0.06 10.53
C ALA A 453 -17.15 1.19 10.20
N TYR A 454 -17.15 2.16 11.12
CA TYR A 454 -16.32 3.36 11.08
C TYR A 454 -15.87 3.68 12.51
N GLY A 455 -14.70 3.15 12.89
CA GLY A 455 -14.24 3.08 14.25
C GLY A 455 -14.79 1.87 15.01
N TYR A 456 -14.21 1.62 16.15
CA TYR A 456 -14.54 0.47 17.00
C TYR A 456 -14.73 0.92 18.45
N GLU A 457 -15.73 0.33 19.12
CA GLU A 457 -15.90 0.45 20.58
C GLU A 457 -14.90 -0.47 21.30
N ASP A 458 -14.69 -1.68 20.76
CA ASP A 458 -13.73 -2.65 21.27
C ASP A 458 -13.20 -3.55 20.13
N TYR A 459 -12.01 -4.14 20.32
CA TYR A 459 -11.43 -5.10 19.39
C TYR A 459 -10.40 -5.99 20.06
N ALA A 460 -10.19 -7.18 19.50
CA ALA A 460 -9.09 -8.06 19.86
C ALA A 460 -8.59 -8.87 18.65
N ILE A 461 -7.29 -9.13 18.61
CA ILE A 461 -6.66 -10.00 17.62
C ILE A 461 -6.08 -11.19 18.36
N HIS A 462 -6.69 -12.36 18.18
CA HIS A 462 -6.25 -13.62 18.77
C HIS A 462 -5.47 -14.46 17.75
N GLU A 463 -4.84 -15.53 18.19
CA GLU A 463 -4.13 -16.48 17.30
C GLU A 463 -5.08 -17.21 16.34
N ASP A 464 -6.35 -17.37 16.72
CA ASP A 464 -7.34 -18.16 16.01
C ASP A 464 -8.49 -17.37 15.39
N TYR A 465 -8.74 -16.13 15.84
CA TYR A 465 -9.83 -15.28 15.36
C TYR A 465 -9.57 -13.80 15.64
N VAL A 466 -10.38 -12.98 14.99
CA VAL A 466 -10.43 -11.54 15.18
C VAL A 466 -11.79 -11.14 15.69
N TYR A 467 -11.82 -10.28 16.72
CA TYR A 467 -13.02 -9.70 17.31
C TYR A 467 -13.08 -8.20 17.06
N SER A 468 -14.30 -7.68 16.82
CA SER A 468 -14.58 -6.25 16.81
C SER A 468 -15.99 -5.94 17.27
N GLU A 469 -16.17 -4.78 17.92
CA GLU A 469 -17.46 -4.22 18.32
C GLU A 469 -17.59 -2.81 17.78
N TRP A 470 -18.74 -2.48 17.19
CA TRP A 470 -19.06 -1.15 16.68
C TRP A 470 -20.53 -0.81 16.79
N LYS A 471 -20.86 0.49 16.82
CA LYS A 471 -22.20 1.01 17.00
C LYS A 471 -22.56 2.00 15.89
N PRO A 472 -23.33 1.57 14.88
CA PRO A 472 -23.81 2.48 13.82
C PRO A 472 -24.76 3.55 14.39
N TRP A 473 -25.53 3.21 15.41
CA TRP A 473 -26.38 4.09 16.20
C TRP A 473 -26.26 3.75 17.68
N LYS A 474 -26.70 4.66 18.56
CA LYS A 474 -26.60 4.49 20.03
C LYS A 474 -27.38 3.28 20.58
N ASP A 475 -28.44 2.87 19.89
CA ASP A 475 -29.35 1.79 20.21
C ASP A 475 -29.13 0.54 19.35
N VAL A 476 -27.97 0.46 18.66
CA VAL A 476 -27.55 -0.71 17.87
C VAL A 476 -26.13 -1.07 18.24
N ASP A 477 -25.95 -2.30 18.73
CA ASP A 477 -24.66 -2.88 19.09
C ASP A 477 -24.35 -4.08 18.19
N ILE A 478 -23.18 -4.10 17.58
CA ILE A 478 -22.76 -5.15 16.64
C ILE A 478 -21.40 -5.67 17.04
N LYS A 479 -21.37 -6.96 17.45
CA LYS A 479 -20.13 -7.69 17.69
C LYS A 479 -19.85 -8.65 16.55
N ASN A 480 -18.62 -8.67 16.08
CA ASN A 480 -18.19 -9.52 14.97
C ASN A 480 -17.04 -10.41 15.41
N PHE A 481 -17.09 -11.68 15.05
CA PHE A 481 -16.01 -12.63 15.20
C PHE A 481 -15.71 -13.23 13.84
N VAL A 482 -14.45 -13.17 13.43
CA VAL A 482 -14.01 -13.71 12.14
C VAL A 482 -12.94 -14.77 12.40
N VAL A 483 -13.26 -16.01 12.04
CA VAL A 483 -12.42 -17.18 12.32
C VAL A 483 -11.84 -17.72 11.01
N PRO A 484 -10.54 -17.50 10.72
CA PRO A 484 -9.88 -18.05 9.54
C PRO A 484 -9.80 -19.58 9.59
N ASN A 485 -10.06 -20.20 8.46
CA ASN A 485 -9.88 -21.64 8.19
C ASN A 485 -9.62 -21.83 6.69
N MET A 486 -8.56 -21.19 6.19
CA MET A 486 -8.25 -21.09 4.75
C MET A 486 -8.47 -22.41 3.99
N PRO A 487 -9.10 -22.41 2.80
CA PRO A 487 -9.56 -21.22 2.04
C PRO A 487 -10.91 -20.65 2.51
N TRP A 488 -11.45 -21.16 3.59
CA TRP A 488 -12.69 -20.71 4.22
C TRP A 488 -12.43 -19.76 5.40
N HIS A 489 -13.46 -19.02 5.78
CA HIS A 489 -13.54 -18.39 7.10
C HIS A 489 -15.00 -18.31 7.55
N VAL A 490 -15.21 -18.36 8.86
CA VAL A 490 -16.54 -18.20 9.47
C VAL A 490 -16.66 -16.80 10.03
N ARG A 491 -17.80 -16.16 9.84
CA ARG A 491 -18.18 -14.91 10.53
C ARG A 491 -19.35 -15.20 11.46
N VAL A 492 -19.23 -14.72 12.69
CA VAL A 492 -20.29 -14.74 13.68
C VAL A 492 -20.62 -13.29 14.02
N HIS A 493 -21.88 -12.91 13.86
CA HIS A 493 -22.37 -11.59 14.25
C HIS A 493 -23.35 -11.73 15.40
N VAL A 494 -23.16 -10.91 16.45
CA VAL A 494 -24.17 -10.67 17.49
C VAL A 494 -24.66 -9.27 17.30
N ILE A 495 -25.94 -9.14 16.98
CA ILE A 495 -26.58 -7.85 16.72
C ILE A 495 -27.68 -7.65 17.76
N GLU A 496 -27.61 -6.56 18.52
CA GLU A 496 -28.64 -6.10 19.43
C GLU A 496 -29.16 -4.74 18.95
N SER A 497 -30.45 -4.63 18.66
CA SER A 497 -31.05 -3.46 18.05
C SER A 497 -32.41 -3.16 18.61
N ASP A 498 -32.68 -1.89 18.96
CA ASP A 498 -34.00 -1.41 19.34
C ASP A 498 -34.85 -0.94 18.13
N ARG A 499 -34.34 -1.12 16.90
CA ARG A 499 -34.97 -0.74 15.64
C ARG A 499 -34.96 -1.84 14.60
N GLU A 500 -35.87 -1.78 13.61
CA GLU A 500 -35.79 -2.59 12.39
C GLU A 500 -34.53 -2.23 11.62
N LEU A 501 -33.80 -3.24 11.11
CA LEU A 501 -32.60 -3.07 10.32
C LEU A 501 -32.64 -3.93 9.06
N HIS A 502 -32.22 -3.34 7.95
CA HIS A 502 -31.81 -4.05 6.75
C HIS A 502 -30.33 -4.38 6.88
N LEU A 503 -29.98 -5.64 6.70
CA LEU A 503 -28.62 -6.17 6.77
C LEU A 503 -28.17 -6.61 5.37
N ALA A 504 -26.93 -6.31 5.01
CA ALA A 504 -26.29 -6.83 3.80
C ALA A 504 -24.83 -7.14 4.07
N GLU A 505 -24.40 -8.34 3.72
CA GLU A 505 -23.02 -8.76 3.94
C GLU A 505 -22.47 -9.53 2.74
N GLY A 506 -21.30 -9.09 2.24
CA GLY A 506 -20.65 -9.71 1.10
C GLY A 506 -19.42 -10.53 1.44
N GLY A 507 -19.15 -11.52 0.62
CA GLY A 507 -17.90 -12.26 0.57
C GLY A 507 -16.82 -11.54 -0.23
N PHE A 508 -15.90 -12.29 -0.81
CA PHE A 508 -14.86 -11.75 -1.70
C PHE A 508 -15.41 -11.38 -3.08
N SER A 509 -14.61 -10.65 -3.86
CA SER A 509 -14.93 -10.23 -5.23
C SER A 509 -14.09 -10.97 -6.27
N LEU A 510 -14.70 -11.38 -7.38
CA LEU A 510 -13.99 -11.87 -8.58
C LEU A 510 -14.48 -11.15 -9.85
N PRO A 511 -13.68 -11.16 -10.94
CA PRO A 511 -14.08 -10.59 -12.23
C PRO A 511 -15.40 -11.13 -12.78
N ASP A 512 -16.18 -10.29 -13.47
CA ASP A 512 -17.51 -10.60 -14.01
C ASP A 512 -17.48 -11.38 -15.34
N TYR A 513 -16.61 -12.39 -15.47
CA TYR A 513 -16.54 -13.25 -16.67
C TYR A 513 -16.41 -14.75 -16.35
N GLY A 514 -16.80 -15.12 -15.14
CA GLY A 514 -16.76 -16.51 -14.66
C GLY A 514 -18.08 -17.25 -14.79
N GLU A 515 -18.18 -18.33 -14.05
CA GLU A 515 -19.33 -19.21 -14.01
C GLU A 515 -19.83 -19.46 -12.58
N ILE A 516 -21.13 -19.67 -12.43
CA ILE A 516 -21.73 -20.10 -11.17
C ILE A 516 -21.50 -21.62 -11.03
N ILE A 517 -21.07 -22.04 -9.84
CA ILE A 517 -20.93 -23.45 -9.49
C ILE A 517 -22.17 -23.89 -8.72
N GLU A 518 -22.93 -24.80 -9.30
CA GLU A 518 -24.11 -25.41 -8.67
C GLU A 518 -23.68 -26.51 -7.69
N THR A 519 -24.01 -26.36 -6.40
CA THR A 519 -23.67 -27.35 -5.38
C THR A 519 -24.87 -28.12 -4.84
N GLY A 520 -26.09 -27.65 -5.12
CA GLY A 520 -27.31 -28.17 -4.50
C GLY A 520 -27.45 -27.84 -3.00
N THR A 521 -26.53 -27.07 -2.44
CA THR A 521 -26.60 -26.63 -1.05
C THR A 521 -27.60 -25.50 -0.91
N PRO A 522 -28.63 -25.61 -0.06
CA PRO A 522 -29.55 -24.53 0.18
C PRO A 522 -28.85 -23.29 0.71
N ASN A 523 -29.34 -22.13 0.36
CA ASN A 523 -28.85 -20.84 0.86
C ASN A 523 -27.34 -20.62 0.64
N ALA A 524 -26.83 -21.05 -0.52
CA ALA A 524 -25.42 -20.91 -0.89
C ALA A 524 -25.25 -20.46 -2.34
N VAL A 525 -24.19 -19.70 -2.59
CA VAL A 525 -23.76 -19.32 -3.94
C VAL A 525 -22.25 -19.41 -4.07
N PHE A 526 -21.79 -19.98 -5.20
CA PHE A 526 -20.37 -20.11 -5.53
C PHE A 526 -20.13 -19.63 -6.96
N TYR A 527 -18.98 -18.98 -7.16
CA TYR A 527 -18.61 -18.39 -8.43
C TYR A 527 -17.12 -18.60 -8.69
N ARG A 528 -16.77 -18.99 -9.91
CA ARG A 528 -15.40 -19.30 -10.33
C ARG A 528 -14.96 -18.51 -11.54
N THR A 529 -13.70 -18.10 -11.53
CA THR A 529 -12.94 -17.57 -12.66
C THR A 529 -11.58 -18.25 -12.75
N GLU A 530 -10.74 -17.87 -13.69
CA GLU A 530 -9.34 -18.30 -13.74
C GLU A 530 -8.48 -17.77 -12.57
N GLN A 531 -8.94 -16.74 -11.83
CA GLN A 531 -8.26 -16.19 -10.66
C GLN A 531 -8.57 -16.95 -9.38
N GLY A 532 -9.63 -17.76 -9.34
CA GLY A 532 -10.00 -18.53 -8.16
C GLY A 532 -11.51 -18.77 -8.04
N ILE A 533 -11.91 -19.13 -6.82
CA ILE A 533 -13.29 -19.45 -6.45
C ILE A 533 -13.68 -18.58 -5.25
N ILE A 534 -14.86 -17.98 -5.31
CA ILE A 534 -15.48 -17.30 -4.18
C ILE A 534 -16.83 -17.90 -3.87
N GLY A 535 -17.29 -17.80 -2.63
CA GLY A 535 -18.59 -18.33 -2.26
C GLY A 535 -19.06 -17.90 -0.88
N LEU A 536 -20.31 -18.21 -0.63
CA LEU A 536 -21.00 -17.93 0.60
C LEU A 536 -22.01 -19.05 0.88
N VAL A 537 -22.00 -19.55 2.12
CA VAL A 537 -23.12 -20.26 2.72
C VAL A 537 -23.73 -19.31 3.75
N GLY A 538 -24.91 -18.80 3.45
CA GLY A 538 -25.57 -17.75 4.22
C GLY A 538 -26.10 -18.24 5.58
N ALA A 539 -26.22 -17.33 6.52
CA ALA A 539 -26.86 -17.58 7.79
C ALA A 539 -28.34 -17.92 7.62
N GLU A 540 -28.90 -18.62 8.60
CA GLU A 540 -30.31 -18.99 8.60
C GLU A 540 -31.22 -17.75 8.47
N GLY A 541 -32.15 -17.80 7.51
CA GLY A 541 -33.13 -16.74 7.25
C GLY A 541 -32.60 -15.55 6.45
N PHE A 542 -31.40 -15.63 5.89
CA PHE A 542 -30.93 -14.68 4.89
C PHE A 542 -31.25 -15.14 3.46
N ASP A 543 -31.49 -14.19 2.60
CA ASP A 543 -31.51 -14.41 1.16
C ASP A 543 -30.09 -14.29 0.61
N VAL A 544 -29.67 -15.25 -0.24
CA VAL A 544 -28.32 -15.30 -0.80
C VAL A 544 -28.38 -15.10 -2.32
N GLU A 545 -27.55 -14.22 -2.84
CA GLU A 545 -27.43 -13.93 -4.27
C GLU A 545 -25.98 -13.71 -4.71
N LEU A 546 -25.74 -13.77 -6.03
CA LEU A 546 -24.51 -13.30 -6.64
C LEU A 546 -24.72 -11.88 -7.17
N SER A 547 -24.33 -10.88 -6.40
CA SER A 547 -24.51 -9.47 -6.71
C SER A 547 -23.53 -8.97 -7.77
N THR A 548 -23.96 -7.98 -8.57
CA THR A 548 -23.11 -7.26 -9.52
C THR A 548 -23.03 -5.80 -9.09
N PRO A 549 -21.95 -5.40 -8.41
CA PRO A 549 -21.76 -3.99 -8.03
C PRO A 549 -21.50 -3.12 -9.25
N GLU A 550 -21.53 -1.78 -9.04
CA GLU A 550 -21.13 -0.85 -10.09
C GLU A 550 -19.67 -1.06 -10.53
N PRO A 551 -19.33 -0.77 -11.80
CA PRO A 551 -17.94 -0.86 -12.28
C PRO A 551 -16.99 0.08 -11.54
N ASN A 552 -15.70 -0.29 -11.48
CA ASN A 552 -14.60 0.49 -10.89
C ASN A 552 -14.72 0.69 -9.36
N VAL A 553 -15.38 -0.22 -8.67
CA VAL A 553 -15.38 -0.26 -7.20
C VAL A 553 -14.24 -1.12 -6.66
N ASN A 554 -13.99 -2.31 -7.19
CA ASN A 554 -12.84 -3.12 -6.78
C ASN A 554 -11.54 -2.53 -7.32
N ILE A 555 -10.49 -2.48 -6.49
CA ILE A 555 -9.23 -1.83 -6.87
C ILE A 555 -8.37 -2.67 -7.82
N LEU A 556 -8.61 -4.01 -7.88
CA LEU A 556 -7.87 -4.94 -8.73
C LEU A 556 -8.61 -5.24 -10.04
N TYR A 557 -9.95 -5.33 -9.99
CA TYR A 557 -10.79 -5.73 -11.11
C TYR A 557 -11.83 -4.65 -11.46
N PRO A 558 -11.88 -4.18 -12.72
CA PRO A 558 -12.78 -3.09 -13.11
C PRO A 558 -14.27 -3.44 -13.00
N LYS A 559 -14.64 -4.73 -13.11
CA LYS A 559 -16.00 -5.20 -12.99
C LYS A 559 -16.03 -6.56 -12.29
N THR A 560 -16.86 -6.70 -11.27
CA THR A 560 -16.83 -7.86 -10.37
C THR A 560 -18.20 -8.45 -10.07
N ARG A 561 -18.18 -9.65 -9.48
CA ARG A 561 -19.27 -10.33 -8.79
C ARG A 561 -18.92 -10.49 -7.32
N ILE A 562 -19.92 -10.39 -6.45
CA ILE A 562 -19.81 -10.55 -5.00
C ILE A 562 -20.92 -11.50 -4.52
N PRO A 563 -20.62 -12.63 -3.87
CA PRO A 563 -21.59 -13.38 -3.09
C PRO A 563 -22.12 -12.50 -1.95
N LEU A 564 -23.41 -12.29 -1.90
CA LEU A 564 -24.07 -11.37 -0.97
C LEU A 564 -25.21 -12.08 -0.24
N GLN A 565 -25.34 -11.85 1.06
CA GLN A 565 -26.52 -12.21 1.83
C GLN A 565 -27.22 -10.97 2.35
N THR A 566 -28.56 -11.00 2.40
CA THR A 566 -29.40 -9.90 2.88
C THR A 566 -30.51 -10.40 3.79
N ARG A 567 -30.90 -9.57 4.77
CA ARG A 567 -32.03 -9.86 5.67
C ARG A 567 -32.58 -8.58 6.27
N VAL A 568 -33.87 -8.54 6.55
CA VAL A 568 -34.50 -7.55 7.42
C VAL A 568 -34.72 -8.20 8.79
N ILE A 569 -34.35 -7.48 9.86
CA ILE A 569 -34.57 -7.92 11.25
C ILE A 569 -35.39 -6.89 12.00
N GLU A 570 -36.29 -7.37 12.85
CA GLU A 570 -37.06 -6.59 13.81
C GLU A 570 -36.20 -6.21 15.03
N PRO A 571 -36.62 -5.27 15.90
CA PRO A 571 -35.94 -5.02 17.17
C PRO A 571 -35.74 -6.31 17.97
N GLY A 572 -34.52 -6.52 18.48
CA GLY A 572 -34.17 -7.74 19.22
C GLY A 572 -32.68 -8.05 19.26
N LYS A 573 -32.36 -9.25 19.75
CA LYS A 573 -31.00 -9.78 19.81
C LYS A 573 -30.89 -11.00 18.91
N TYR A 574 -29.89 -11.01 18.06
CA TYR A 574 -29.66 -12.02 17.02
C TYR A 574 -28.23 -12.51 17.04
N VAL A 575 -28.05 -13.79 16.73
CA VAL A 575 -26.74 -14.39 16.46
C VAL A 575 -26.79 -15.02 15.07
N PHE A 576 -25.90 -14.61 14.19
CA PHE A 576 -25.80 -15.11 12.81
C PHE A 576 -24.44 -15.73 12.57
N VAL A 577 -24.43 -16.89 11.91
CA VAL A 577 -23.20 -17.60 11.57
C VAL A 577 -23.22 -17.90 10.08
N SER A 578 -22.20 -17.42 9.37
CA SER A 578 -22.05 -17.58 7.92
C SER A 578 -20.66 -18.07 7.56
N LEU A 579 -20.56 -18.82 6.45
CA LEU A 579 -19.31 -19.38 5.96
C LEU A 579 -18.95 -18.75 4.62
N TYR A 580 -17.73 -18.24 4.48
CA TYR A 580 -17.22 -17.57 3.30
C TYR A 580 -16.04 -18.31 2.68
N LEU A 581 -16.00 -18.36 1.36
CA LEU A 581 -14.93 -18.95 0.57
C LEU A 581 -14.14 -17.85 -0.18
N GLY A 582 -12.81 -17.93 -0.09
CA GLY A 582 -11.88 -17.22 -0.95
C GLY A 582 -10.71 -18.14 -1.25
N ASP A 583 -10.72 -18.75 -2.42
CA ASP A 583 -9.81 -19.83 -2.81
C ASP A 583 -9.10 -19.50 -4.13
N ALA A 584 -7.84 -19.09 -4.04
CA ALA A 584 -7.00 -18.77 -5.19
C ALA A 584 -6.32 -20.00 -5.82
N GLU A 585 -6.32 -21.15 -5.13
CA GLU A 585 -5.51 -22.31 -5.51
C GLU A 585 -6.34 -23.58 -5.81
N GLY A 586 -7.67 -23.54 -5.61
CA GLY A 586 -8.54 -24.70 -5.80
C GLY A 586 -8.53 -25.68 -4.62
N GLU A 587 -8.11 -25.25 -3.44
CA GLU A 587 -8.04 -26.06 -2.21
C GLU A 587 -9.42 -26.47 -1.69
N SER A 588 -10.46 -25.73 -2.07
CA SER A 588 -11.86 -26.05 -1.70
C SER A 588 -12.48 -27.18 -2.53
N LEU A 589 -11.80 -27.66 -3.56
CA LEU A 589 -12.32 -28.71 -4.44
C LEU A 589 -11.97 -30.10 -3.92
N ASP A 590 -12.96 -31.00 -3.95
CA ASP A 590 -12.73 -32.43 -3.71
C ASP A 590 -12.11 -33.14 -4.94
N ALA A 591 -11.88 -34.44 -4.84
CA ALA A 591 -11.30 -35.24 -5.91
C ALA A 591 -12.15 -35.29 -7.19
N ASP A 592 -13.44 -34.99 -7.10
CA ASP A 592 -14.38 -34.93 -8.23
C ASP A 592 -14.51 -33.50 -8.78
N GLY A 593 -13.75 -32.52 -8.24
CA GLY A 593 -13.79 -31.11 -8.62
C GLY A 593 -15.01 -30.35 -8.13
N LYS A 594 -15.68 -30.85 -7.09
CA LYS A 594 -16.82 -30.21 -6.44
C LYS A 594 -16.38 -29.43 -5.21
N ILE A 595 -17.13 -28.39 -4.85
CA ILE A 595 -16.87 -27.61 -3.63
C ILE A 595 -17.07 -28.50 -2.41
N ALA A 596 -16.00 -28.68 -1.61
CA ALA A 596 -16.03 -29.37 -0.33
C ALA A 596 -16.36 -28.37 0.79
N ILE A 597 -17.64 -28.26 1.14
CA ILE A 597 -18.14 -27.34 2.16
C ILE A 597 -17.86 -27.96 3.54
N PRO A 598 -17.05 -27.33 4.42
CA PRO A 598 -16.83 -27.84 5.76
C PRO A 598 -18.09 -27.71 6.62
N GLN A 599 -18.33 -28.65 7.50
CA GLN A 599 -19.36 -28.52 8.54
C GLN A 599 -18.97 -27.38 9.50
N PHE A 600 -19.90 -26.55 9.88
CA PHE A 600 -19.67 -25.50 10.88
C PHE A 600 -20.87 -25.38 11.82
N HIS A 601 -20.58 -25.08 13.09
CA HIS A 601 -21.59 -24.99 14.14
C HIS A 601 -21.08 -24.15 15.31
N LEU A 602 -21.96 -23.33 15.88
CA LEU A 602 -21.72 -22.55 17.09
C LEU A 602 -22.57 -23.17 18.24
N ASP A 603 -21.92 -23.58 19.31
CA ASP A 603 -22.56 -24.03 20.55
C ASP A 603 -22.10 -23.16 21.73
N GLY A 604 -23.02 -22.32 22.23
CA GLY A 604 -22.66 -21.27 23.18
C GLY A 604 -21.63 -20.32 22.59
N ASN A 605 -20.42 -20.33 23.12
CA ASN A 605 -19.28 -19.55 22.60
C ASN A 605 -18.21 -20.42 21.93
N VAL A 606 -18.50 -21.68 21.62
CA VAL A 606 -17.56 -22.60 20.96
C VAL A 606 -17.96 -22.77 19.50
N LEU A 607 -17.12 -22.27 18.59
CA LEU A 607 -17.28 -22.46 17.16
C LEU A 607 -16.46 -23.65 16.68
N THR A 608 -17.09 -24.57 15.94
CA THR A 608 -16.41 -25.65 15.22
C THR A 608 -16.56 -25.41 13.71
N VAL A 609 -15.45 -25.52 12.96
CA VAL A 609 -15.44 -25.47 11.49
C VAL A 609 -14.48 -26.52 10.95
N GLY A 610 -15.00 -27.53 10.23
CA GLY A 610 -14.24 -28.71 9.85
C GLY A 610 -13.66 -29.43 11.06
N SER A 611 -12.33 -29.50 11.15
CA SER A 611 -11.61 -30.06 12.30
C SER A 611 -11.16 -29.01 13.33
N LYS A 612 -11.33 -27.72 13.04
CA LYS A 612 -10.91 -26.62 13.92
C LYS A 612 -12.01 -26.30 14.92
N THR A 613 -11.64 -26.14 16.20
CA THR A 613 -12.55 -25.69 17.28
C THR A 613 -11.93 -24.45 17.95
N VAL A 614 -12.71 -23.38 18.10
CA VAL A 614 -12.29 -22.09 18.64
C VAL A 614 -13.28 -21.62 19.70
N THR A 615 -12.78 -21.17 20.84
CA THR A 615 -13.58 -20.54 21.89
C THR A 615 -13.57 -19.03 21.70
N LEU A 616 -14.73 -18.45 21.44
CA LEU A 616 -14.92 -17.01 21.25
C LEU A 616 -15.14 -16.35 22.61
N THR A 617 -14.09 -15.82 23.22
CA THR A 617 -14.11 -15.37 24.62
C THR A 617 -15.03 -14.17 24.85
N GLU A 618 -15.11 -13.24 23.90
CA GLU A 618 -15.96 -12.03 23.97
C GLU A 618 -17.43 -12.32 23.65
N LEU A 619 -17.75 -13.57 23.27
CA LEU A 619 -19.13 -14.04 23.07
C LEU A 619 -19.77 -14.57 24.36
N ALA A 620 -18.96 -14.87 25.39
CA ALA A 620 -19.37 -15.47 26.64
C ALA A 620 -20.25 -14.54 27.54
#